data_37931fed9970c01b7f0bd13d0a48856d
#
_entry.id   37931fed9970c01b7f0bd13d0a48856d
#
_cell.length_a   1.000
_cell.length_b   1.000
_cell.length_c   1.000
_cell.angle_alpha   90.00
_cell.angle_beta   90.00
_cell.angle_gamma   90.00
#
_symmetry.space_group_name_H-M   'P 1'
#
loop_
_entity.id
_entity.type
_entity.pdbx_description
1 polymer ?
#
loop_
_entity_poly.entity_id
_entity_poly.type
_entity_poly.pdbx_seq_one_letter_code
_entity_poly.pdbx_strand_id
1 'polypeptide(L)'
;LEEARAAALRIVQDGTRAGEIVNRVRLLFQKGSLQRELVDLNEIIREMVLLLHGEATQYSVLVGTKLAADIPRVMGDRVQLQQVLMNLMMNSIDAMKDVDGTRELDVKSRRGENEELVVSVSDTGPGLPAQQADQIFNAFFTTKPHGTGMGLRISRSIVESHGGRLWVTDNPPRGASFHLTLPTKIAAHD
;
A
#
# COMPACT_ATOMS: atom_id res chain seq x y z
N LEU A 1 39.19 -0.38 4.44
CA LEU A 1 38.29 -0.02 3.35
C LEU A 1 36.93 -0.72 3.47
N GLU A 2 36.88 -2.02 3.79
CA GLU A 2 35.61 -2.77 3.97
C GLU A 2 34.81 -2.30 5.19
N GLU A 3 35.46 -2.02 6.32
CA GLU A 3 34.80 -1.48 7.52
C GLU A 3 34.19 -0.10 7.28
N ALA A 4 34.90 0.76 6.56
CA ALA A 4 34.39 2.10 6.22
C ALA A 4 33.18 2.01 5.26
N ARG A 5 33.21 1.06 4.32
CA ARG A 5 32.08 0.78 3.42
C ARG A 5 30.86 0.22 4.17
N ALA A 6 31.10 -0.69 5.11
CA ALA A 6 30.04 -1.26 5.96
C ALA A 6 29.45 -0.19 6.90
N ALA A 7 30.27 0.72 7.43
CA ALA A 7 29.80 1.85 8.23
C ALA A 7 28.98 2.83 7.40
N ALA A 8 29.42 3.18 6.19
CA ALA A 8 28.68 4.06 5.30
C ALA A 8 27.31 3.45 4.89
N LEU A 9 27.27 2.16 4.59
CA LEU A 9 26.00 1.45 4.30
C LEU A 9 25.04 1.48 5.49
N ARG A 10 25.54 1.30 6.72
CA ARG A 10 24.70 1.41 7.93
C ARG A 10 24.16 2.82 8.12
N ILE A 11 24.97 3.85 7.92
CA ILE A 11 24.53 5.25 8.02
C ILE A 11 23.45 5.56 7.00
N VAL A 12 23.57 5.08 5.75
CA VAL A 12 22.55 5.26 4.72
C VAL A 12 21.25 4.51 5.11
N GLN A 13 21.34 3.28 5.58
CA GLN A 13 20.19 2.51 6.03
C GLN A 13 19.48 3.16 7.23
N ASP A 14 20.23 3.61 8.22
CA ASP A 14 19.69 4.29 9.40
C ASP A 14 19.08 5.65 9.04
N GLY A 15 19.71 6.40 8.11
CA GLY A 15 19.18 7.65 7.58
C GLY A 15 17.88 7.47 6.81
N THR A 16 17.80 6.44 5.96
CA THR A 16 16.57 6.07 5.24
C THR A 16 15.46 5.69 6.22
N ARG A 17 15.79 4.88 7.21
CA ARG A 17 14.86 4.45 8.26
C ARG A 17 14.35 5.62 9.12
N ALA A 18 15.23 6.56 9.49
CA ALA A 18 14.83 7.78 10.18
C ALA A 18 13.89 8.64 9.33
N GLY A 19 14.16 8.78 8.03
CA GLY A 19 13.29 9.46 7.07
C GLY A 19 11.90 8.83 6.97
N GLU A 20 11.83 7.49 6.93
CA GLU A 20 10.56 6.76 6.96
C GLU A 20 9.78 7.00 8.26
N ILE A 21 10.44 6.98 9.42
CA ILE A 21 9.82 7.25 10.71
C ILE A 21 9.30 8.69 10.75
N VAL A 22 10.09 9.66 10.32
CA VAL A 22 9.69 11.08 10.27
C VAL A 22 8.49 11.28 9.34
N ASN A 23 8.49 10.65 8.16
CA ASN A 23 7.32 10.68 7.27
C ASN A 23 6.09 10.03 7.91
N ARG A 24 6.24 8.88 8.57
CA ARG A 24 5.14 8.21 9.29
C ARG A 24 4.59 9.08 10.42
N VAL A 25 5.46 9.71 11.20
CA VAL A 25 5.07 10.66 12.27
C VAL A 25 4.35 11.87 11.66
N ARG A 26 4.91 12.47 10.60
CA ARG A 26 4.29 13.59 9.90
C ARG A 26 2.87 13.26 9.41
N LEU A 27 2.65 12.05 8.89
CA LEU A 27 1.36 11.58 8.42
C LEU A 27 0.36 11.31 9.56
N LEU A 28 0.85 10.93 10.77
CA LEU A 28 0.03 10.78 11.97
C LEU A 28 -0.42 12.14 12.55
N PHE A 29 0.38 13.19 12.38
CA PHE A 29 0.15 14.53 12.94
C PHE A 29 -0.32 15.57 11.92
N GLN A 30 -0.41 15.25 10.63
CA GLN A 30 -1.06 16.13 9.66
C GLN A 30 -2.57 16.18 9.93
N LYS A 31 -2.94 16.93 10.96
CA LYS A 31 -4.24 17.56 11.13
C LYS A 31 -4.36 18.75 10.16
N GLY A 32 -3.99 18.55 8.91
CA GLY A 32 -4.25 19.49 7.83
C GLY A 32 -5.70 19.30 7.38
N SER A 33 -6.38 20.36 7.04
CA SER A 33 -7.66 20.29 6.34
C SER A 33 -7.50 19.30 5.18
N LEU A 34 -8.24 18.20 5.19
CA LEU A 34 -8.33 17.24 4.10
C LEU A 34 -8.59 18.01 2.81
N GLN A 35 -7.57 18.23 2.00
CA GLN A 35 -7.75 18.84 0.68
C GLN A 35 -8.29 17.75 -0.25
N ARG A 36 -9.60 17.58 -0.20
CA ARG A 36 -10.27 16.65 -1.09
C ARG A 36 -10.40 17.28 -2.46
N GLU A 37 -9.89 16.61 -3.45
CA GLU A 37 -9.99 16.96 -4.86
C GLU A 37 -10.44 15.75 -5.70
N LEU A 38 -10.80 15.98 -6.95
CA LEU A 38 -11.10 14.89 -7.89
C LEU A 38 -9.81 14.24 -8.35
N VAL A 39 -9.54 13.05 -7.86
CA VAL A 39 -8.31 12.30 -8.06
C VAL A 39 -8.52 11.18 -9.06
N ASP A 40 -7.59 11.03 -10.00
CA ASP A 40 -7.46 9.84 -10.86
C ASP A 40 -6.57 8.81 -10.14
N LEU A 41 -7.18 7.71 -9.70
CA LEU A 41 -6.46 6.68 -8.95
C LEU A 41 -5.49 5.88 -9.82
N ASN A 42 -5.74 5.79 -11.13
CA ASN A 42 -4.80 5.17 -12.07
C ASN A 42 -3.50 5.96 -12.20
N GLU A 43 -3.57 7.29 -12.15
CA GLU A 43 -2.36 8.12 -12.10
C GLU A 43 -1.54 7.85 -10.85
N ILE A 44 -2.19 7.82 -9.68
CA ILE A 44 -1.51 7.52 -8.42
C ILE A 44 -0.87 6.12 -8.46
N ILE A 45 -1.58 5.12 -8.97
CA ILE A 45 -1.03 3.76 -9.09
C ILE A 45 0.23 3.76 -9.95
N ARG A 46 0.22 4.43 -11.12
CA ARG A 46 1.39 4.50 -12.00
C ARG A 46 2.57 5.19 -11.32
N GLU A 47 2.33 6.28 -10.60
CA GLU A 47 3.38 6.99 -9.84
C GLU A 47 3.99 6.10 -8.76
N MET A 48 3.17 5.36 -8.01
CA MET A 48 3.67 4.47 -6.96
C MET A 48 4.45 3.29 -7.54
N VAL A 49 4.02 2.72 -8.68
CA VAL A 49 4.76 1.67 -9.40
C VAL A 49 6.14 2.18 -9.84
N LEU A 50 6.21 3.39 -10.40
CA LEU A 50 7.49 4.01 -10.79
C LEU A 50 8.40 4.23 -9.58
N LEU A 51 7.84 4.74 -8.49
CA LEU A 51 8.60 5.04 -7.27
C LEU A 51 9.16 3.77 -6.62
N LEU A 52 8.42 2.67 -6.67
CA LEU A 52 8.82 1.39 -6.09
C LEU A 52 9.62 0.50 -7.03
N HIS A 53 9.89 0.95 -8.26
CA HIS A 53 10.62 0.15 -9.25
C HIS A 53 12.01 -0.30 -8.75
N GLY A 54 12.74 0.59 -8.08
CA GLY A 54 14.05 0.28 -7.51
C GLY A 54 13.98 -0.82 -6.45
N GLU A 55 13.04 -0.73 -5.53
CA GLU A 55 12.81 -1.71 -4.47
C GLU A 55 12.35 -3.06 -5.05
N ALA A 56 11.40 -3.05 -5.97
CA ALA A 56 10.94 -4.24 -6.66
C ALA A 56 12.08 -4.96 -7.40
N THR A 57 12.93 -4.21 -8.11
CA THR A 57 14.10 -4.74 -8.82
C THR A 57 15.12 -5.36 -7.86
N GLN A 58 15.39 -4.70 -6.72
CA GLN A 58 16.32 -5.18 -5.70
C GLN A 58 15.94 -6.56 -5.17
N TYR A 59 14.64 -6.84 -5.02
CA TYR A 59 14.13 -8.13 -4.53
C TYR A 59 13.62 -9.05 -5.65
N SER A 60 13.91 -8.74 -6.91
CA SER A 60 13.48 -9.52 -8.06
C SER A 60 11.98 -9.76 -8.13
N VAL A 61 11.19 -8.72 -7.78
CA VAL A 61 9.73 -8.74 -7.86
C VAL A 61 9.28 -8.19 -9.21
N LEU A 62 8.51 -8.96 -9.95
CA LEU A 62 7.86 -8.54 -11.19
C LEU A 62 6.60 -7.75 -10.86
N VAL A 63 6.52 -6.50 -11.32
CA VAL A 63 5.35 -5.65 -11.07
C VAL A 63 4.48 -5.59 -12.32
N GLY A 64 3.25 -6.08 -12.20
CA GLY A 64 2.21 -6.02 -13.24
C GLY A 64 1.12 -5.01 -12.90
N THR A 65 0.54 -4.37 -13.93
CA THR A 65 -0.62 -3.50 -13.77
C THR A 65 -1.72 -3.85 -14.76
N LYS A 66 -2.97 -3.94 -14.27
CA LYS A 66 -4.19 -4.11 -15.10
C LYS A 66 -5.20 -3.04 -14.70
N LEU A 67 -5.05 -1.86 -15.29
CA LEU A 67 -5.84 -0.68 -14.95
C LEU A 67 -6.97 -0.50 -15.97
N ALA A 68 -8.22 -0.51 -15.51
CA ALA A 68 -9.36 -0.24 -16.38
C ALA A 68 -9.31 1.21 -16.88
N ALA A 69 -9.57 1.42 -18.18
CA ALA A 69 -9.47 2.73 -18.82
C ALA A 69 -10.55 3.71 -18.32
N ASP A 70 -11.75 3.20 -18.06
CA ASP A 70 -12.94 4.02 -17.78
C ASP A 70 -13.30 4.02 -16.29
N ILE A 71 -12.31 4.23 -15.41
CA ILE A 71 -12.62 4.43 -14.02
C ILE A 71 -12.96 5.89 -13.73
N PRO A 72 -14.00 6.14 -12.93
CA PRO A 72 -14.33 7.50 -12.53
C PRO A 72 -13.28 8.06 -11.56
N ARG A 73 -13.10 9.39 -11.58
CA ARG A 73 -12.35 10.07 -10.52
C ARG A 73 -13.10 9.99 -9.21
N VAL A 74 -12.36 9.93 -8.12
CA VAL A 74 -12.90 9.89 -6.76
C VAL A 74 -12.57 11.18 -6.01
N MET A 75 -13.44 11.59 -5.11
CA MET A 75 -13.18 12.71 -4.23
C MET A 75 -12.27 12.25 -3.09
N GLY A 76 -11.03 12.73 -3.03
CA GLY A 76 -10.07 12.26 -2.03
C GLY A 76 -8.86 13.17 -1.86
N ASP A 77 -8.12 12.92 -0.80
CA ASP A 77 -6.81 13.50 -0.55
C ASP A 77 -5.75 12.66 -1.27
N ARG A 78 -5.13 13.25 -2.31
CA ARG A 78 -4.14 12.58 -3.14
C ARG A 78 -2.99 12.00 -2.33
N VAL A 79 -2.47 12.76 -1.36
CA VAL A 79 -1.32 12.34 -0.54
C VAL A 79 -1.68 11.15 0.34
N GLN A 80 -2.87 11.16 0.94
CA GLN A 80 -3.34 10.03 1.76
C GLN A 80 -3.56 8.77 0.90
N LEU A 81 -4.12 8.91 -0.29
CA LEU A 81 -4.32 7.77 -1.21
C LEU A 81 -2.99 7.22 -1.73
N GLN A 82 -2.01 8.08 -2.03
CA GLN A 82 -0.63 7.66 -2.32
C GLN A 82 -0.03 6.87 -1.15
N GLN A 83 -0.22 7.33 0.08
CA GLN A 83 0.26 6.64 1.28
C GLN A 83 -0.36 5.24 1.43
N VAL A 84 -1.66 5.10 1.19
CA VAL A 84 -2.33 3.78 1.23
C VAL A 84 -1.70 2.83 0.21
N LEU A 85 -1.62 3.24 -1.06
CA LEU A 85 -1.08 2.40 -2.14
C LEU A 85 0.38 2.05 -1.90
N MET A 86 1.20 3.03 -1.50
CA MET A 86 2.60 2.81 -1.14
C MET A 86 2.73 1.74 -0.05
N ASN A 87 1.95 1.87 1.03
CA ASN A 87 2.02 0.93 2.15
C ASN A 87 1.58 -0.49 1.75
N LEU A 88 0.53 -0.63 0.94
CA LEU A 88 0.07 -1.95 0.47
C LEU A 88 1.12 -2.60 -0.44
N MET A 89 1.65 -1.86 -1.42
CA MET A 89 2.65 -2.38 -2.36
C MET A 89 3.97 -2.72 -1.66
N MET A 90 4.45 -1.88 -0.74
CA MET A 90 5.64 -2.17 0.07
C MET A 90 5.45 -3.40 0.96
N ASN A 91 4.26 -3.57 1.57
CA ASN A 91 3.97 -4.75 2.37
C ASN A 91 4.01 -6.02 1.52
N SER A 92 3.51 -5.98 0.30
CA SER A 92 3.55 -7.09 -0.66
C SER A 92 4.99 -7.41 -1.11
N ILE A 93 5.82 -6.40 -1.43
CA ILE A 93 7.24 -6.59 -1.76
C ILE A 93 7.97 -7.22 -0.56
N ASP A 94 7.77 -6.68 0.64
CA ASP A 94 8.38 -7.20 1.86
C ASP A 94 8.00 -8.67 2.13
N ALA A 95 6.74 -9.04 1.90
CA ALA A 95 6.27 -10.41 2.11
C ALA A 95 6.94 -11.41 1.16
N MET A 96 7.45 -10.94 0.02
CA MET A 96 8.10 -11.77 -0.99
C MET A 96 9.63 -11.84 -0.88
N LYS A 97 10.28 -11.05 0.00
CA LYS A 97 11.76 -10.96 0.08
C LYS A 97 12.44 -12.31 0.27
N ASP A 98 11.87 -13.16 1.11
CA ASP A 98 12.44 -14.46 1.50
C ASP A 98 11.67 -15.65 0.89
N VAL A 99 10.88 -15.41 -0.17
CA VAL A 99 10.09 -16.47 -0.83
C VAL A 99 10.84 -17.01 -2.03
N ASP A 100 10.90 -18.33 -2.15
CA ASP A 100 11.45 -19.00 -3.32
C ASP A 100 10.48 -18.99 -4.51
N GLY A 101 11.04 -18.96 -5.72
CA GLY A 101 10.29 -18.97 -6.97
C GLY A 101 9.89 -17.59 -7.46
N THR A 102 8.86 -17.53 -8.30
CA THR A 102 8.40 -16.29 -8.94
C THR A 102 7.77 -15.36 -7.92
N ARG A 103 8.19 -14.10 -7.92
CA ARG A 103 7.70 -13.03 -7.06
C ARG A 103 6.99 -12.02 -7.94
N GLU A 104 5.68 -11.96 -7.80
CA GLU A 104 4.83 -11.09 -8.63
C GLU A 104 3.97 -10.19 -7.74
N LEU A 105 3.92 -8.92 -8.10
CA LEU A 105 3.06 -7.91 -7.53
C LEU A 105 2.11 -7.40 -8.61
N ASP A 106 0.85 -7.76 -8.56
CA ASP A 106 -0.18 -7.32 -9.49
C ASP A 106 -1.04 -6.21 -8.87
N VAL A 107 -1.14 -5.06 -9.56
CA VAL A 107 -2.04 -3.97 -9.17
C VAL A 107 -3.14 -3.82 -10.21
N LYS A 108 -4.39 -3.92 -9.78
CA LYS A 108 -5.55 -3.85 -10.65
C LYS A 108 -6.50 -2.77 -10.19
N SER A 109 -7.08 -2.03 -11.14
CA SER A 109 -8.21 -1.14 -10.88
C SER A 109 -9.39 -1.54 -11.76
N ARG A 110 -10.60 -1.45 -11.20
CA ARG A 110 -11.83 -1.70 -11.94
C ARG A 110 -12.99 -0.92 -11.34
N ARG A 111 -14.03 -0.73 -12.12
CA ARG A 111 -15.32 -0.29 -11.59
C ARG A 111 -15.93 -1.41 -10.73
N GLY A 112 -16.37 -1.08 -9.55
CA GLY A 112 -17.11 -1.98 -8.67
C GLY A 112 -18.61 -1.91 -8.91
N GLU A 113 -19.35 -2.68 -8.11
CA GLU A 113 -20.79 -2.53 -7.98
C GLU A 113 -21.09 -1.27 -7.15
N ASN A 114 -22.35 -0.78 -7.20
CA ASN A 114 -22.80 0.37 -6.40
C ASN A 114 -21.99 1.69 -6.59
N GLU A 115 -21.50 1.93 -7.82
CA GLU A 115 -20.72 3.15 -8.13
C GLU A 115 -19.48 3.32 -7.27
N GLU A 116 -18.78 2.24 -7.04
CA GLU A 116 -17.50 2.22 -6.36
C GLU A 116 -16.35 1.99 -7.35
N LEU A 117 -15.19 2.50 -7.03
CA LEU A 117 -13.92 2.15 -7.63
C LEU A 117 -13.27 1.09 -6.75
N VAL A 118 -12.81 0.00 -7.34
CA VAL A 118 -12.09 -1.07 -6.64
C VAL A 118 -10.64 -1.10 -7.11
N VAL A 119 -9.70 -1.11 -6.17
CA VAL A 119 -8.29 -1.40 -6.42
C VAL A 119 -7.90 -2.65 -5.67
N SER A 120 -7.10 -3.50 -6.33
CA SER A 120 -6.53 -4.71 -5.73
C SER A 120 -5.01 -4.70 -5.89
N VAL A 121 -4.31 -5.00 -4.81
CA VAL A 121 -2.85 -5.19 -4.75
C VAL A 121 -2.62 -6.63 -4.32
N SER A 122 -2.12 -7.46 -5.23
CA SER A 122 -1.98 -8.90 -5.04
C SER A 122 -0.51 -9.32 -5.13
N ASP A 123 -0.06 -10.13 -4.21
CA ASP A 123 1.30 -10.68 -4.19
C ASP A 123 1.32 -12.20 -4.26
N THR A 124 2.47 -12.77 -4.56
CA THR A 124 2.75 -14.20 -4.53
C THR A 124 3.58 -14.61 -3.30
N GLY A 125 3.46 -13.86 -2.22
CA GLY A 125 4.13 -14.12 -0.95
C GLY A 125 3.60 -15.37 -0.22
N PRO A 126 3.89 -15.51 1.08
CA PRO A 126 3.45 -16.66 1.86
C PRO A 126 1.93 -16.68 2.13
N GLY A 127 1.24 -15.56 1.87
CA GLY A 127 -0.17 -15.39 2.21
C GLY A 127 -0.38 -15.07 3.69
N LEU A 128 -1.64 -15.15 4.12
CA LEU A 128 -2.05 -14.87 5.49
C LEU A 128 -2.83 -16.07 6.04
N PRO A 129 -2.54 -16.52 7.28
CA PRO A 129 -3.41 -17.49 7.94
C PRO A 129 -4.84 -16.93 8.06
N ALA A 130 -5.86 -17.75 7.76
CA ALA A 130 -7.25 -17.30 7.75
C ALA A 130 -7.70 -16.62 9.05
N GLN A 131 -7.16 -17.07 10.20
CA GLN A 131 -7.46 -16.50 11.51
C GLN A 131 -6.85 -15.11 11.73
N GLN A 132 -5.93 -14.67 10.87
CA GLN A 132 -5.23 -13.38 11.00
C GLN A 132 -5.76 -12.30 10.07
N ALA A 133 -6.64 -12.64 9.12
CA ALA A 133 -7.13 -11.70 8.11
C ALA A 133 -7.74 -10.41 8.69
N ASP A 134 -8.45 -10.51 9.80
CA ASP A 134 -8.99 -9.34 10.51
C ASP A 134 -7.97 -8.69 11.45
N GLN A 135 -7.06 -9.49 12.00
CA GLN A 135 -6.09 -9.03 13.00
C GLN A 135 -4.98 -8.16 12.42
N ILE A 136 -4.62 -8.34 11.13
CA ILE A 136 -3.56 -7.55 10.47
C ILE A 136 -3.85 -6.04 10.42
N PHE A 137 -5.11 -5.65 10.59
CA PHE A 137 -5.53 -4.26 10.67
C PHE A 137 -5.54 -3.70 12.10
N ASN A 138 -5.25 -4.52 13.12
CA ASN A 138 -5.14 -4.05 14.50
C ASN A 138 -3.85 -3.26 14.71
N ALA A 139 -3.90 -2.28 15.60
CA ALA A 139 -2.71 -1.52 15.95
C ALA A 139 -1.64 -2.44 16.55
N PHE A 140 -0.39 -2.19 16.16
CA PHE A 140 0.79 -2.91 16.64
C PHE A 140 0.87 -4.39 16.21
N PHE A 141 -0.07 -4.88 15.42
CA PHE A 141 0.03 -6.22 14.85
C PHE A 141 1.09 -6.23 13.74
N THR A 142 2.13 -7.04 13.91
CA THR A 142 3.20 -7.20 12.93
C THR A 142 3.87 -8.57 13.04
N THR A 143 4.17 -9.16 11.91
CA THR A 143 5.01 -10.36 11.81
C THR A 143 6.47 -10.03 11.51
N LYS A 144 6.78 -8.75 11.26
CA LYS A 144 8.12 -8.27 10.89
C LYS A 144 8.91 -7.88 12.13
N PRO A 145 10.20 -8.30 12.29
CA PRO A 145 11.03 -8.00 13.47
C PRO A 145 11.16 -6.50 13.79
N HIS A 146 11.06 -5.66 12.76
CA HIS A 146 11.22 -4.21 12.87
C HIS A 146 9.96 -3.44 12.42
N GLY A 147 8.86 -4.13 12.22
CA GLY A 147 7.60 -3.51 11.82
C GLY A 147 6.94 -2.77 12.99
N THR A 148 6.37 -1.60 12.73
CA THR A 148 5.61 -0.85 13.73
C THR A 148 4.19 -1.39 13.95
N GLY A 149 3.67 -2.24 13.04
CA GLY A 149 2.30 -2.72 13.07
C GLY A 149 1.23 -1.63 12.87
N MET A 150 1.63 -0.44 12.42
CA MET A 150 0.70 0.70 12.26
C MET A 150 0.26 0.93 10.81
N GLY A 151 1.02 0.44 9.83
CA GLY A 151 0.80 0.77 8.42
C GLY A 151 -0.59 0.40 7.91
N LEU A 152 -1.01 -0.87 8.07
CA LEU A 152 -2.31 -1.34 7.61
C LEU A 152 -3.47 -0.69 8.35
N ARG A 153 -3.32 -0.44 9.66
CA ARG A 153 -4.33 0.32 10.43
C ARG A 153 -4.50 1.74 9.90
N ILE A 154 -3.40 2.44 9.63
CA ILE A 154 -3.44 3.80 9.06
C ILE A 154 -4.09 3.76 7.68
N SER A 155 -3.70 2.80 6.82
CA SER A 155 -4.31 2.63 5.50
C SER A 155 -5.81 2.40 5.59
N ARG A 156 -6.27 1.56 6.54
CA ARG A 156 -7.70 1.32 6.77
C ARG A 156 -8.42 2.60 7.21
N SER A 157 -7.86 3.34 8.17
CA SER A 157 -8.42 4.60 8.64
C SER A 157 -8.53 5.65 7.52
N ILE A 158 -7.51 5.74 6.65
CA ILE A 158 -7.54 6.63 5.49
C ILE A 158 -8.66 6.22 4.53
N VAL A 159 -8.74 4.95 4.14
CA VAL A 159 -9.75 4.46 3.21
C VAL A 159 -11.16 4.68 3.79
N GLU A 160 -11.38 4.37 5.07
CA GLU A 160 -12.66 4.60 5.77
C GLU A 160 -13.01 6.09 5.83
N SER A 161 -12.04 6.97 6.07
CA SER A 161 -12.28 8.42 6.05
C SER A 161 -12.69 8.94 4.67
N HIS A 162 -12.35 8.21 3.60
CA HIS A 162 -12.79 8.49 2.23
C HIS A 162 -14.12 7.80 1.87
N GLY A 163 -14.79 7.17 2.84
CA GLY A 163 -16.06 6.47 2.65
C GLY A 163 -15.91 5.10 1.99
N GLY A 164 -14.68 4.59 1.91
CA GLY A 164 -14.36 3.29 1.33
C GLY A 164 -14.20 2.17 2.36
N ARG A 165 -13.76 1.01 1.86
CA ARG A 165 -13.46 -0.17 2.68
C ARG A 165 -12.12 -0.76 2.26
N LEU A 166 -11.33 -1.26 3.23
CA LEU A 166 -10.08 -2.00 3.00
C LEU A 166 -10.21 -3.40 3.63
N TRP A 167 -9.91 -4.45 2.84
CA TRP A 167 -9.91 -5.84 3.31
C TRP A 167 -8.84 -6.65 2.59
N VAL A 168 -8.64 -7.91 3.01
CA VAL A 168 -7.70 -8.85 2.42
C VAL A 168 -8.38 -10.16 2.09
N THR A 169 -7.91 -10.84 1.06
CA THR A 169 -8.27 -12.22 0.69
C THR A 169 -7.02 -13.01 0.34
N ASP A 170 -7.13 -14.33 0.30
CA ASP A 170 -6.07 -15.17 -0.25
C ASP A 170 -5.89 -14.90 -1.74
N ASN A 171 -4.66 -15.09 -2.24
CA ASN A 171 -4.30 -15.04 -3.65
C ASN A 171 -3.80 -16.42 -4.10
N PRO A 172 -4.67 -17.35 -4.54
CA PRO A 172 -4.26 -18.70 -4.96
C PRO A 172 -3.27 -18.67 -6.13
N PRO A 173 -2.28 -19.61 -6.20
CA PRO A 173 -2.09 -20.73 -5.27
C PRO A 173 -1.38 -20.34 -3.96
N ARG A 174 -0.83 -19.13 -3.84
CA ARG A 174 -0.20 -18.56 -2.65
C ARG A 174 -0.18 -17.05 -2.72
N GLY A 175 -0.11 -16.37 -1.58
CA GLY A 175 -0.03 -14.93 -1.47
C GLY A 175 -1.27 -14.31 -0.87
N ALA A 176 -1.30 -12.99 -0.86
CA ALA A 176 -2.42 -12.20 -0.37
C ALA A 176 -2.88 -11.18 -1.41
N SER A 177 -4.16 -10.85 -1.38
CA SER A 177 -4.73 -9.77 -2.17
C SER A 177 -5.38 -8.75 -1.24
N PHE A 178 -4.83 -7.56 -1.19
CA PHE A 178 -5.45 -6.42 -0.53
C PHE A 178 -6.38 -5.71 -1.49
N HIS A 179 -7.59 -5.43 -1.03
CA HIS A 179 -8.60 -4.76 -1.81
C HIS A 179 -9.05 -3.50 -1.10
N LEU A 180 -9.23 -2.43 -1.84
CA LEU A 180 -9.88 -1.22 -1.34
C LEU A 180 -10.98 -0.78 -2.29
N THR A 181 -12.05 -0.21 -1.72
CA THR A 181 -13.08 0.51 -2.48
C THR A 181 -13.06 1.98 -2.12
N LEU A 182 -13.47 2.81 -3.07
CA LEU A 182 -13.72 4.23 -2.87
C LEU A 182 -15.01 4.60 -3.59
N PRO A 183 -15.91 5.40 -2.97
CA PRO A 183 -17.12 5.86 -3.63
C PRO A 183 -16.79 6.81 -4.78
N THR A 184 -17.50 6.66 -5.89
CA THR A 184 -17.34 7.52 -7.07
C THR A 184 -18.36 8.66 -7.10
N LYS A 185 -19.44 8.54 -6.32
CA LYS A 185 -20.37 9.65 -6.09
C LYS A 185 -19.80 10.63 -5.07
N ILE A 186 -19.84 11.89 -5.42
CA ILE A 186 -19.69 12.96 -4.43
C ILE A 186 -20.95 12.90 -3.57
N ALA A 187 -20.82 12.52 -2.29
CA ALA A 187 -21.92 12.69 -1.36
C ALA A 187 -22.27 14.17 -1.35
N ALA A 188 -23.45 14.52 -1.85
CA ALA A 188 -23.98 15.86 -1.66
C ALA A 188 -24.13 16.01 -0.14
N HIS A 189 -23.34 16.89 0.44
CA HIS A 189 -23.55 17.34 1.79
C HIS A 189 -24.73 18.32 1.72
N ASP A 190 -25.89 17.86 2.21
CA ASP A 190 -26.99 18.74 2.60
C ASP A 190 -26.60 19.61 3.80
#